data_422b232af876a43c548fc910710ce9ac
#
_entry.id   422b232af876a43c548fc910710ce9ac
#
_cell.length_a   1.000
_cell.length_b   1.000
_cell.length_c   1.000
_cell.angle_alpha   90.00
_cell.angle_beta   90.00
_cell.angle_gamma   90.00
#
_symmetry.space_group_name_H-M   'P 1'
#
loop_
_entity.id
_entity.type
_entity.pdbx_description
1 polymer ?
#
loop_
_entity_poly.entity_id
_entity_poly.type
_entity_poly.pdbx_seq_one_letter_code
_entity_poly.pdbx_strand_id
1 'polypeptide(L)'
;NQIIDQLKENDVMGWQFVSEKEAVNAVEEGSYYAMITIQEEFSENILSLITDDIKKGKIIYTVNEKVNAIAPKITVKGATAVQENVNKTVIETVSDIVLSTAKDLGIEVEGQLPKLDNLYDKLVEIQSKFKDLYETTDLAYDGVNKVADLVTNLQNDIPLITDPLNSTKGLATNLIDFISKSQTEINNIAPTIKTDIGLVRDLADEVSSYVDVVINAINTGSENANVLLGNLNTKVSGLRDYLTSIRVLVEKINGHSQNGALSDVLNNLITAENTLNQLYNEIESIKNSLANGNLIDTSKLENVKTVLNDVSNITGNLYDRFDSEILGNINTILNTANDSAKSALEILQRAQDKLPKVEEILTTVSALCNKGNEGIKYAKDNLPRAE
;
A
#
# COMPACT_ATOMS: atom_id res chain seq x y z
N ASN A 1 -10.41 13.19 3.28
CA ASN A 1 -9.72 12.71 2.06
C ASN A 1 -8.23 13.06 2.21
N GLN A 2 -7.39 12.06 2.50
CA GLN A 2 -5.96 12.25 2.80
C GLN A 2 -5.24 13.14 1.78
N ILE A 3 -5.56 13.02 0.49
CA ILE A 3 -4.96 13.83 -0.58
C ILE A 3 -5.32 15.31 -0.41
N ILE A 4 -6.59 15.60 -0.17
CA ILE A 4 -7.06 16.98 0.02
C ILE A 4 -6.45 17.58 1.29
N ASP A 5 -6.33 16.80 2.35
CA ASP A 5 -5.76 17.24 3.62
C ASP A 5 -4.25 17.55 3.50
N GLN A 6 -3.51 16.71 2.75
CA GLN A 6 -2.10 16.96 2.42
C GLN A 6 -1.90 18.20 1.53
N LEU A 7 -2.83 18.43 0.58
CA LEU A 7 -2.78 19.64 -0.27
C LEU A 7 -3.11 20.91 0.52
N LYS A 8 -3.95 20.82 1.55
CA LYS A 8 -4.23 21.95 2.46
C LYS A 8 -3.03 22.34 3.31
N GLU A 9 -2.19 21.37 3.63
CA GLU A 9 -0.95 21.59 4.39
C GLU A 9 0.24 22.05 3.51
N ASN A 10 0.05 22.07 2.19
CA ASN A 10 1.09 22.43 1.24
C ASN A 10 1.07 23.94 0.94
N ASP A 11 1.97 24.68 1.56
CA ASP A 11 2.11 26.14 1.40
C ASP A 11 2.97 26.56 0.17
N VAL A 12 3.49 25.60 -0.60
CA VAL A 12 4.38 25.88 -1.76
C VAL A 12 3.59 26.49 -2.92
N MET A 13 2.31 26.15 -3.03
CA MET A 13 1.40 26.71 -4.03
C MET A 13 0.17 27.26 -3.34
N GLY A 14 -0.36 28.37 -3.82
CA GLY A 14 -1.58 28.99 -3.30
C GLY A 14 -2.84 28.21 -3.67
N TRP A 15 -3.01 27.03 -3.08
CA TRP A 15 -4.18 26.18 -3.30
C TRP A 15 -5.46 26.84 -2.82
N GLN A 16 -6.48 26.86 -3.68
CA GLN A 16 -7.84 27.29 -3.35
C GLN A 16 -8.77 26.10 -3.53
N PHE A 17 -9.49 25.74 -2.47
CA PHE A 17 -10.44 24.62 -2.47
C PHE A 17 -11.85 25.18 -2.66
N VAL A 18 -12.33 25.07 -3.86
CA VAL A 18 -13.59 25.67 -4.30
C VAL A 18 -14.47 24.63 -5.01
N SER A 19 -15.71 24.96 -5.33
CA SER A 19 -16.55 24.09 -6.13
C SER A 19 -16.04 23.97 -7.57
N GLU A 20 -16.32 22.85 -8.25
CA GLU A 20 -15.91 22.62 -9.63
C GLU A 20 -16.35 23.76 -10.55
N LYS A 21 -17.61 24.23 -10.40
CA LYS A 21 -18.15 25.33 -11.19
C LYS A 21 -17.38 26.63 -10.99
N GLU A 22 -16.98 26.91 -9.76
CA GLU A 22 -16.18 28.09 -9.41
C GLU A 22 -14.75 27.97 -9.96
N ALA A 23 -14.14 26.78 -9.84
CA ALA A 23 -12.83 26.50 -10.38
C ALA A 23 -12.78 26.67 -11.90
N VAL A 24 -13.77 26.12 -12.63
CA VAL A 24 -13.89 26.25 -14.09
C VAL A 24 -13.97 27.72 -14.49
N ASN A 25 -14.88 28.46 -13.90
CA ASN A 25 -15.06 29.89 -14.22
C ASN A 25 -13.77 30.68 -13.93
N ALA A 26 -13.14 30.47 -12.78
CA ALA A 26 -11.94 31.18 -12.38
C ALA A 26 -10.72 30.88 -13.28
N VAL A 27 -10.61 29.64 -13.80
CA VAL A 27 -9.58 29.28 -14.79
C VAL A 27 -9.92 29.89 -16.15
N GLU A 28 -11.15 29.88 -16.58
CA GLU A 28 -11.58 30.50 -17.86
C GLU A 28 -11.36 32.01 -17.85
N GLU A 29 -11.66 32.68 -16.75
CA GLU A 29 -11.47 34.12 -16.56
C GLU A 29 -10.01 34.49 -16.29
N GLY A 30 -9.13 33.52 -16.03
CA GLY A 30 -7.70 33.74 -15.74
C GLY A 30 -7.40 34.17 -14.30
N SER A 31 -8.39 34.09 -13.40
CA SER A 31 -8.18 34.33 -11.95
C SER A 31 -7.39 33.23 -11.28
N TYR A 32 -7.49 32.00 -11.79
CA TYR A 32 -6.64 30.87 -11.43
C TYR A 32 -5.84 30.42 -12.63
N TYR A 33 -4.60 29.97 -12.39
CA TYR A 33 -3.70 29.51 -13.45
C TYR A 33 -4.08 28.12 -13.97
N ALA A 34 -4.57 27.26 -13.09
CA ALA A 34 -4.99 25.91 -13.40
C ALA A 34 -5.98 25.41 -12.36
N MET A 35 -6.67 24.32 -12.66
CA MET A 35 -7.47 23.58 -11.71
C MET A 35 -7.14 22.09 -11.76
N ILE A 36 -7.34 21.44 -10.62
CA ILE A 36 -7.27 19.99 -10.47
C ILE A 36 -8.63 19.52 -9.97
N THR A 37 -9.28 18.65 -10.73
CA THR A 37 -10.54 18.02 -10.34
C THR A 37 -10.28 16.59 -9.91
N ILE A 38 -10.62 16.26 -8.67
CA ILE A 38 -10.65 14.91 -8.14
C ILE A 38 -12.10 14.48 -8.14
N GLN A 39 -12.42 13.45 -8.92
CA GLN A 39 -13.81 12.95 -9.02
C GLN A 39 -14.29 12.40 -7.68
N GLU A 40 -15.59 12.50 -7.41
CA GLU A 40 -16.21 12.05 -6.16
C GLU A 40 -15.95 10.56 -5.91
N GLU A 41 -15.99 9.76 -6.98
CA GLU A 41 -15.76 8.31 -6.97
C GLU A 41 -14.26 7.94 -6.92
N PHE A 42 -13.35 8.92 -6.88
CA PHE A 42 -11.90 8.65 -6.91
C PHE A 42 -11.47 7.69 -5.81
N SER A 43 -11.87 7.94 -4.56
CA SER A 43 -11.52 7.09 -3.41
C SER A 43 -12.14 5.69 -3.53
N GLU A 44 -13.39 5.61 -3.99
CA GLU A 44 -14.08 4.34 -4.22
C GLU A 44 -13.42 3.55 -5.36
N ASN A 45 -13.02 4.24 -6.44
CA ASN A 45 -12.32 3.64 -7.56
C ASN A 45 -10.91 3.14 -7.16
N ILE A 46 -10.20 3.83 -6.28
CA ILE A 46 -8.92 3.32 -5.73
C ILE A 46 -9.16 2.11 -4.83
N LEU A 47 -10.20 2.13 -3.99
CA LEU A 47 -10.55 0.98 -3.15
C LEU A 47 -11.10 -0.20 -3.96
N SER A 48 -11.60 0.02 -5.18
CA SER A 48 -12.04 -1.05 -6.07
C SER A 48 -10.90 -1.96 -6.54
N LEU A 49 -9.64 -1.56 -6.34
CA LEU A 49 -8.46 -2.39 -6.60
C LEU A 49 -8.47 -3.72 -5.82
N ILE A 50 -9.22 -3.79 -4.72
CA ILE A 50 -9.40 -5.01 -3.90
C ILE A 50 -10.73 -5.72 -4.18
N THR A 51 -11.46 -5.35 -5.23
CA THR A 51 -12.74 -5.94 -5.64
C THR A 51 -12.65 -6.55 -7.04
N ASP A 52 -13.67 -7.31 -7.43
CA ASP A 52 -13.75 -7.95 -8.75
C ASP A 52 -13.97 -6.95 -9.90
N ASP A 53 -14.46 -5.74 -9.61
CA ASP A 53 -14.75 -4.69 -10.59
C ASP A 53 -13.78 -3.51 -10.42
N ILE A 54 -12.59 -3.63 -11.03
CA ILE A 54 -11.52 -2.64 -10.88
C ILE A 54 -11.79 -1.41 -11.73
N LYS A 55 -11.93 -0.26 -11.07
CA LYS A 55 -12.14 1.05 -11.68
C LYS A 55 -10.92 1.95 -11.52
N LYS A 56 -10.63 2.75 -12.54
CA LYS A 56 -9.49 3.68 -12.49
C LYS A 56 -9.91 4.99 -11.82
N GLY A 57 -9.22 5.38 -10.74
CA GLY A 57 -9.30 6.73 -10.22
C GLY A 57 -8.71 7.74 -11.22
N LYS A 58 -9.46 8.80 -11.51
CA LYS A 58 -9.01 9.85 -12.43
C LYS A 58 -8.85 11.18 -11.71
N ILE A 59 -7.71 11.84 -11.98
CA ILE A 59 -7.48 13.23 -11.63
C ILE A 59 -7.36 14.01 -12.91
N ILE A 60 -8.11 15.06 -13.03
CA ILE A 60 -8.15 15.90 -14.23
C ILE A 60 -7.43 17.21 -13.92
N TYR A 61 -6.37 17.47 -14.68
CA TYR A 61 -5.67 18.74 -14.66
C TYR A 61 -6.07 19.58 -15.85
N THR A 62 -6.53 20.80 -15.60
CA THR A 62 -6.96 21.76 -16.61
C THR A 62 -6.23 23.08 -16.43
N VAL A 63 -5.68 23.62 -17.52
CA VAL A 63 -4.96 24.88 -17.54
C VAL A 63 -5.47 25.75 -18.69
N ASN A 64 -5.51 27.05 -18.48
CA ASN A 64 -5.86 28.00 -19.53
C ASN A 64 -4.60 28.61 -20.14
N GLU A 65 -4.12 28.03 -21.24
CA GLU A 65 -2.93 28.47 -21.95
C GLU A 65 -3.11 29.82 -22.69
N LYS A 66 -4.35 30.20 -22.95
CA LYS A 66 -4.67 31.43 -23.72
C LYS A 66 -4.49 32.69 -22.89
N VAL A 67 -4.70 32.61 -21.58
CA VAL A 67 -4.62 33.76 -20.66
C VAL A 67 -3.18 34.03 -20.22
N ASN A 68 -2.39 32.97 -20.03
CA ASN A 68 -1.00 33.14 -19.59
C ASN A 68 -0.11 31.99 -20.10
N ALA A 69 0.76 32.29 -21.06
CA ALA A 69 1.67 31.31 -21.67
C ALA A 69 2.77 30.78 -20.71
N ILE A 70 2.94 31.41 -19.52
CA ILE A 70 3.87 30.96 -18.49
C ILE A 70 3.14 30.04 -17.48
N ALA A 71 1.80 30.14 -17.37
CA ALA A 71 1.00 29.37 -16.46
C ALA A 71 1.26 27.84 -16.55
N PRO A 72 1.35 27.22 -17.74
CA PRO A 72 1.66 25.80 -17.85
C PRO A 72 3.01 25.43 -17.20
N LYS A 73 4.04 26.28 -17.36
CA LYS A 73 5.37 26.01 -16.79
C LYS A 73 5.41 26.06 -15.27
N ILE A 74 4.57 26.91 -14.66
CA ILE A 74 4.48 27.04 -13.21
C ILE A 74 3.59 25.93 -12.64
N THR A 75 2.45 25.69 -13.28
CA THR A 75 1.42 24.79 -12.77
C THR A 75 1.68 23.31 -13.09
N VAL A 76 2.50 22.99 -14.12
CA VAL A 76 2.97 21.61 -14.36
C VAL A 76 3.75 21.09 -13.16
N LYS A 77 4.60 21.90 -12.53
CA LYS A 77 5.28 21.48 -11.28
C LYS A 77 4.28 21.17 -10.17
N GLY A 78 3.21 21.96 -10.04
CA GLY A 78 2.14 21.69 -9.08
C GLY A 78 1.33 20.43 -9.41
N ALA A 79 0.99 20.24 -10.69
CA ALA A 79 0.30 19.05 -11.15
C ALA A 79 1.15 17.79 -10.96
N THR A 80 2.46 17.88 -11.22
CA THR A 80 3.42 16.79 -10.96
C THR A 80 3.50 16.50 -9.47
N ALA A 81 3.59 17.50 -8.60
CA ALA A 81 3.60 17.30 -7.16
C ALA A 81 2.31 16.65 -6.63
N VAL A 82 1.16 17.01 -7.21
CA VAL A 82 -0.12 16.33 -6.89
C VAL A 82 -0.10 14.89 -7.39
N GLN A 83 0.37 14.64 -8.60
CA GLN A 83 0.50 13.30 -9.16
C GLN A 83 1.44 12.44 -8.30
N GLU A 84 2.57 12.98 -7.87
CA GLU A 84 3.52 12.31 -6.98
C GLU A 84 2.90 12.00 -5.62
N ASN A 85 2.20 12.95 -5.00
CA ASN A 85 1.50 12.74 -3.74
C ASN A 85 0.39 11.68 -3.87
N VAL A 86 -0.35 11.69 -4.97
CA VAL A 86 -1.37 10.67 -5.25
C VAL A 86 -0.73 9.30 -5.45
N ASN A 87 0.31 9.21 -6.26
CA ASN A 87 1.05 7.96 -6.50
C ASN A 87 1.61 7.41 -5.18
N LYS A 88 2.19 8.27 -4.36
CA LYS A 88 2.69 7.93 -3.03
C LYS A 88 1.56 7.38 -2.14
N THR A 89 0.44 8.11 -2.01
CA THR A 89 -0.70 7.68 -1.19
C THR A 89 -1.30 6.37 -1.70
N VAL A 90 -1.35 6.16 -3.01
CA VAL A 90 -1.80 4.91 -3.62
C VAL A 90 -0.85 3.77 -3.28
N ILE A 91 0.47 3.94 -3.47
CA ILE A 91 1.47 2.91 -3.12
C ILE A 91 1.40 2.56 -1.63
N GLU A 92 1.27 3.55 -0.76
CA GLU A 92 1.17 3.37 0.69
C GLU A 92 -0.08 2.58 1.07
N THR A 93 -1.26 3.01 0.57
CA THR A 93 -2.54 2.34 0.82
C THR A 93 -2.53 0.91 0.29
N VAL A 94 -1.96 0.72 -0.91
CA VAL A 94 -1.80 -0.57 -1.57
C VAL A 94 -0.91 -1.50 -0.74
N SER A 95 0.25 -1.02 -0.29
CA SER A 95 1.19 -1.81 0.51
C SER A 95 0.58 -2.23 1.85
N ASP A 96 -0.10 -1.32 2.53
CA ASP A 96 -0.76 -1.60 3.81
C ASP A 96 -1.87 -2.65 3.66
N ILE A 97 -2.69 -2.55 2.61
CA ILE A 97 -3.75 -3.52 2.32
C ILE A 97 -3.16 -4.89 1.96
N VAL A 98 -2.15 -4.94 1.08
CA VAL A 98 -1.49 -6.20 0.68
C VAL A 98 -0.92 -6.91 1.90
N LEU A 99 -0.20 -6.20 2.75
CA LEU A 99 0.45 -6.79 3.93
C LEU A 99 -0.56 -7.23 5.00
N SER A 100 -1.61 -6.42 5.26
CA SER A 100 -2.66 -6.79 6.21
C SER A 100 -3.48 -7.98 5.71
N THR A 101 -3.89 -7.96 4.43
CA THR A 101 -4.69 -9.04 3.84
C THR A 101 -3.88 -10.35 3.73
N ALA A 102 -2.58 -10.27 3.39
CA ALA A 102 -1.71 -11.45 3.37
C ALA A 102 -1.55 -12.07 4.77
N LYS A 103 -1.47 -11.24 5.82
CA LYS A 103 -1.43 -11.68 7.22
C LYS A 103 -2.76 -12.32 7.66
N ASP A 104 -3.87 -11.68 7.32
CA ASP A 104 -5.21 -12.15 7.69
C ASP A 104 -5.58 -13.44 6.95
N LEU A 105 -5.22 -13.59 5.66
CA LEU A 105 -5.37 -14.84 4.91
C LEU A 105 -4.56 -15.98 5.54
N GLY A 106 -3.34 -15.72 5.98
CA GLY A 106 -2.50 -16.73 6.66
C GLY A 106 -3.14 -17.26 7.94
N ILE A 107 -3.76 -16.37 8.72
CA ILE A 107 -4.42 -16.71 9.99
C ILE A 107 -5.74 -17.46 9.76
N GLU A 108 -6.58 -17.02 8.79
CA GLU A 108 -7.85 -17.69 8.50
C GLU A 108 -7.66 -19.08 7.89
N VAL A 109 -6.68 -19.26 7.03
CA VAL A 109 -6.37 -20.57 6.41
C VAL A 109 -5.85 -21.56 7.44
N GLU A 110 -4.94 -21.14 8.32
CA GLU A 110 -4.48 -21.98 9.45
C GLU A 110 -5.62 -22.37 10.39
N GLY A 111 -6.59 -21.48 10.63
CA GLY A 111 -7.74 -21.72 11.48
C GLY A 111 -8.80 -22.66 10.89
N GLN A 112 -8.90 -22.80 9.55
CA GLN A 112 -9.90 -23.63 8.88
C GLN A 112 -9.40 -25.06 8.58
N LEU A 113 -8.11 -25.25 8.30
CA LEU A 113 -7.52 -26.57 8.08
C LEU A 113 -7.72 -27.55 9.24
N PRO A 114 -7.49 -27.18 10.53
CA PRO A 114 -7.75 -28.06 11.65
C PRO A 114 -9.22 -28.46 11.77
N LYS A 115 -10.17 -27.64 11.29
CA LYS A 115 -11.60 -27.98 11.31
C LYS A 115 -11.96 -29.03 10.26
N LEU A 116 -11.33 -28.98 9.07
CA LEU A 116 -11.52 -29.98 8.02
C LEU A 116 -10.87 -31.31 8.35
N ASP A 117 -9.69 -31.31 8.93
CA ASP A 117 -9.03 -32.54 9.41
C ASP A 117 -9.80 -33.16 10.58
N ASN A 118 -10.30 -32.37 11.52
CA ASN A 118 -11.15 -32.81 12.61
C ASN A 118 -12.49 -33.37 12.11
N LEU A 119 -13.06 -32.80 11.04
CA LEU A 119 -14.26 -33.29 10.39
C LEU A 119 -14.01 -34.66 9.73
N TYR A 120 -12.90 -34.80 9.01
CA TYR A 120 -12.48 -36.04 8.36
C TYR A 120 -12.24 -37.17 9.39
N ASP A 121 -11.49 -36.88 10.46
CA ASP A 121 -11.20 -37.81 11.55
C ASP A 121 -12.49 -38.28 12.26
N LYS A 122 -13.43 -37.35 12.53
CA LYS A 122 -14.74 -37.69 13.06
C LYS A 122 -15.57 -38.58 12.14
N LEU A 123 -15.48 -38.36 10.83
CA LEU A 123 -16.17 -39.19 9.83
C LEU A 123 -15.58 -40.60 9.76
N VAL A 124 -14.26 -40.72 9.85
CA VAL A 124 -13.59 -42.03 9.93
C VAL A 124 -13.97 -42.76 11.23
N GLU A 125 -14.04 -42.03 12.35
CA GLU A 125 -14.53 -42.57 13.64
C GLU A 125 -15.98 -43.05 13.55
N ILE A 126 -16.87 -42.27 12.92
CA ILE A 126 -18.28 -42.65 12.68
C ILE A 126 -18.35 -43.92 11.82
N GLN A 127 -17.54 -43.97 10.74
CA GLN A 127 -17.49 -45.12 9.86
C GLN A 127 -17.02 -46.42 10.59
N SER A 128 -16.04 -46.28 11.50
CA SER A 128 -15.57 -47.36 12.36
C SER A 128 -16.65 -47.82 13.36
N LYS A 129 -17.30 -46.86 14.04
CA LYS A 129 -18.40 -47.15 14.98
C LYS A 129 -19.61 -47.78 14.31
N PHE A 130 -19.83 -47.51 13.04
CA PHE A 130 -20.88 -48.15 12.26
C PHE A 130 -20.64 -49.65 12.07
N LYS A 131 -19.38 -50.05 11.91
CA LYS A 131 -18.97 -51.45 11.80
C LYS A 131 -19.25 -52.23 13.11
N ASP A 132 -18.98 -51.57 14.25
CA ASP A 132 -19.18 -52.14 15.59
C ASP A 132 -20.69 -52.23 15.98
N LEU A 133 -21.53 -51.33 15.39
CA LEU A 133 -22.98 -51.33 15.63
C LEU A 133 -23.75 -52.47 14.94
N TYR A 134 -23.16 -53.07 13.91
CA TYR A 134 -23.74 -54.26 13.27
C TYR A 134 -23.72 -55.52 14.17
N GLU A 135 -22.88 -55.50 15.21
CA GLU A 135 -22.65 -56.68 16.07
C GLU A 135 -23.49 -56.74 17.34
N THR A 136 -24.26 -55.67 17.69
CA THR A 136 -25.07 -55.68 18.93
C THR A 136 -26.46 -55.07 18.73
N THR A 137 -27.50 -55.91 18.79
CA THR A 137 -28.89 -55.60 18.42
C THR A 137 -29.67 -54.70 19.39
N ASP A 138 -29.37 -54.66 20.69
CA ASP A 138 -30.16 -53.90 21.66
C ASP A 138 -29.68 -52.46 21.96
N LEU A 139 -28.43 -52.15 21.69
CA LEU A 139 -27.88 -50.79 21.80
C LEU A 139 -27.96 -50.03 20.49
N ALA A 140 -28.41 -50.71 19.44
CA ALA A 140 -28.27 -50.23 18.06
C ALA A 140 -29.19 -49.04 17.71
N TYR A 141 -30.43 -49.03 18.25
CA TYR A 141 -31.41 -48.01 17.83
C TYR A 141 -31.04 -46.58 18.26
N ASP A 142 -30.70 -46.41 19.53
CA ASP A 142 -30.26 -45.11 20.05
C ASP A 142 -28.91 -44.66 19.44
N GLY A 143 -28.05 -45.64 19.16
CA GLY A 143 -26.77 -45.40 18.52
C GLY A 143 -26.91 -44.95 17.07
N VAL A 144 -27.77 -45.60 16.28
CA VAL A 144 -28.03 -45.24 14.88
C VAL A 144 -28.69 -43.86 14.77
N ASN A 145 -29.64 -43.54 15.65
CA ASN A 145 -30.27 -42.23 15.68
C ASN A 145 -29.27 -41.12 16.05
N LYS A 146 -28.42 -41.37 17.06
CA LYS A 146 -27.35 -40.43 17.41
C LYS A 146 -26.36 -40.19 16.26
N VAL A 147 -26.04 -41.26 15.52
CA VAL A 147 -25.18 -41.15 14.33
C VAL A 147 -25.90 -40.40 13.21
N ALA A 148 -27.19 -40.65 12.98
CA ALA A 148 -28.01 -39.96 12.00
C ALA A 148 -28.11 -38.45 12.32
N ASP A 149 -28.31 -38.10 13.58
CA ASP A 149 -28.31 -36.71 14.04
C ASP A 149 -26.95 -36.02 13.84
N LEU A 150 -25.86 -36.73 14.17
CA LEU A 150 -24.49 -36.23 13.91
C LEU A 150 -24.24 -36.05 12.43
N VAL A 151 -24.65 -36.98 11.56
CA VAL A 151 -24.53 -36.85 10.11
C VAL A 151 -25.33 -35.67 9.61
N THR A 152 -26.55 -35.49 10.09
CA THR A 152 -27.39 -34.33 9.73
C THR A 152 -26.75 -33.01 10.14
N ASN A 153 -26.21 -32.95 11.36
CA ASN A 153 -25.50 -31.75 11.83
C ASN A 153 -24.26 -31.48 11.00
N LEU A 154 -23.46 -32.51 10.69
CA LEU A 154 -22.27 -32.37 9.84
C LEU A 154 -22.62 -31.93 8.40
N GLN A 155 -23.74 -32.46 7.84
CA GLN A 155 -24.24 -32.02 6.53
C GLN A 155 -24.66 -30.54 6.55
N ASN A 156 -25.26 -30.08 7.64
CA ASN A 156 -25.62 -28.68 7.83
C ASN A 156 -24.39 -27.76 8.04
N ASP A 157 -23.29 -28.32 8.56
CA ASP A 157 -22.06 -27.59 8.79
C ASP A 157 -21.20 -27.41 7.49
N ILE A 158 -21.39 -28.28 6.48
CA ILE A 158 -20.65 -28.21 5.21
C ILE A 158 -20.79 -26.81 4.53
N PRO A 159 -21.99 -26.24 4.38
CA PRO A 159 -22.11 -24.88 3.81
C PRO A 159 -21.36 -23.81 4.61
N LEU A 160 -21.32 -23.96 5.96
CA LEU A 160 -20.59 -23.03 6.83
C LEU A 160 -19.06 -23.06 6.61
N ILE A 161 -18.57 -24.14 5.99
CA ILE A 161 -17.15 -24.28 5.59
C ILE A 161 -16.97 -23.89 4.13
N THR A 162 -17.90 -24.29 3.26
CA THR A 162 -17.80 -24.07 1.81
C THR A 162 -17.87 -22.59 1.45
N ASP A 163 -18.76 -21.82 2.09
CA ASP A 163 -18.95 -20.41 1.79
C ASP A 163 -17.73 -19.54 2.16
N PRO A 164 -17.16 -19.67 3.40
CA PRO A 164 -15.91 -18.99 3.74
C PRO A 164 -14.74 -19.44 2.84
N LEU A 165 -14.69 -20.72 2.48
CA LEU A 165 -13.62 -21.26 1.63
C LEU A 165 -13.65 -20.65 0.24
N ASN A 166 -14.83 -20.53 -0.35
CA ASN A 166 -15.02 -19.89 -1.66
C ASN A 166 -14.71 -18.39 -1.58
N SER A 167 -15.16 -17.71 -0.53
CA SER A 167 -14.89 -16.29 -0.32
C SER A 167 -13.40 -16.03 -0.14
N THR A 168 -12.71 -16.83 0.68
CA THR A 168 -11.28 -16.71 0.91
C THR A 168 -10.46 -17.01 -0.35
N LYS A 169 -10.92 -17.99 -1.17
CA LYS A 169 -10.31 -18.29 -2.48
C LYS A 169 -10.45 -17.10 -3.43
N GLY A 170 -11.61 -16.46 -3.47
CA GLY A 170 -11.83 -15.21 -4.21
C GLY A 170 -10.87 -14.12 -3.78
N LEU A 171 -10.75 -13.90 -2.45
CA LEU A 171 -9.81 -12.93 -1.88
C LEU A 171 -8.36 -13.23 -2.27
N ALA A 172 -7.91 -14.49 -2.19
CA ALA A 172 -6.55 -14.87 -2.58
C ALA A 172 -6.29 -14.62 -4.06
N THR A 173 -7.26 -14.90 -4.94
CA THR A 173 -7.16 -14.62 -6.37
C THR A 173 -7.09 -13.13 -6.64
N ASN A 174 -7.97 -12.34 -6.01
CA ASN A 174 -7.98 -10.89 -6.15
C ASN A 174 -6.68 -10.26 -5.63
N LEU A 175 -6.11 -10.80 -4.54
CA LEU A 175 -4.83 -10.36 -4.01
C LEU A 175 -3.68 -10.62 -5.00
N ILE A 176 -3.65 -11.79 -5.64
CA ILE A 176 -2.64 -12.12 -6.68
C ILE A 176 -2.75 -11.13 -7.85
N ASP A 177 -3.95 -10.88 -8.33
CA ASP A 177 -4.21 -9.93 -9.41
C ASP A 177 -3.82 -8.50 -9.02
N PHE A 178 -4.17 -8.11 -7.80
CA PHE A 178 -3.80 -6.82 -7.23
C PHE A 178 -2.28 -6.65 -7.14
N ILE A 179 -1.56 -7.63 -6.60
CA ILE A 179 -0.09 -7.60 -6.52
C ILE A 179 0.52 -7.48 -7.91
N SER A 180 0.03 -8.25 -8.88
CA SER A 180 0.52 -8.20 -10.27
C SER A 180 0.34 -6.81 -10.90
N LYS A 181 -0.83 -6.18 -10.67
CA LYS A 181 -1.11 -4.80 -11.12
C LYS A 181 -0.24 -3.80 -10.41
N SER A 182 -0.09 -3.95 -9.08
CA SER A 182 0.78 -3.08 -8.27
C SER A 182 2.24 -3.15 -8.73
N GLN A 183 2.76 -4.33 -9.03
CA GLN A 183 4.10 -4.49 -9.61
C GLN A 183 4.24 -3.74 -10.94
N THR A 184 3.22 -3.83 -11.79
CA THR A 184 3.21 -3.13 -13.08
C THR A 184 3.22 -1.62 -12.88
N GLU A 185 2.37 -1.10 -12.01
CA GLU A 185 2.29 0.34 -11.72
C GLU A 185 3.57 0.86 -11.06
N ILE A 186 4.14 0.12 -10.11
CA ILE A 186 5.41 0.48 -9.46
C ILE A 186 6.52 0.53 -10.50
N ASN A 187 6.62 -0.45 -11.39
CA ASN A 187 7.63 -0.44 -12.45
C ASN A 187 7.45 0.71 -13.43
N ASN A 188 6.21 1.17 -13.65
CA ASN A 188 5.93 2.33 -14.49
C ASN A 188 6.28 3.66 -13.80
N ILE A 189 6.12 3.75 -12.48
CA ILE A 189 6.36 4.98 -11.69
C ILE A 189 7.84 5.07 -11.26
N ALA A 190 8.50 3.96 -10.98
CA ALA A 190 9.87 3.91 -10.49
C ALA A 190 10.87 4.75 -11.30
N PRO A 191 10.83 4.76 -12.65
CA PRO A 191 11.71 5.63 -13.43
C PRO A 191 11.49 7.12 -13.16
N THR A 192 10.25 7.53 -12.91
CA THR A 192 9.92 8.92 -12.56
C THR A 192 10.50 9.29 -11.19
N ILE A 193 10.28 8.44 -10.18
CA ILE A 193 10.84 8.64 -8.84
C ILE A 193 12.38 8.70 -8.89
N LYS A 194 12.99 7.80 -9.64
CA LYS A 194 14.45 7.81 -9.82
C LYS A 194 14.92 9.11 -10.49
N THR A 195 14.19 9.58 -11.49
CA THR A 195 14.47 10.87 -12.15
C THR A 195 14.35 12.02 -11.17
N ASP A 196 13.33 12.03 -10.32
CA ASP A 196 13.14 13.08 -9.30
C ASP A 196 14.27 13.09 -8.26
N ILE A 197 14.78 11.92 -7.86
CA ILE A 197 15.99 11.82 -7.03
C ILE A 197 17.20 12.44 -7.74
N GLY A 198 17.35 12.16 -9.04
CA GLY A 198 18.38 12.77 -9.87
C GLY A 198 18.24 14.28 -9.97
N LEU A 199 17.01 14.80 -10.07
CA LEU A 199 16.73 16.23 -10.07
C LEU A 199 17.14 16.91 -8.75
N VAL A 200 16.94 16.25 -7.60
CA VAL A 200 17.40 16.78 -6.31
C VAL A 200 18.91 16.91 -6.28
N ARG A 201 19.65 15.92 -6.79
CA ARG A 201 21.10 15.99 -6.96
C ARG A 201 21.50 17.17 -7.83
N ASP A 202 20.93 17.28 -9.02
CA ASP A 202 21.25 18.31 -10.00
C ASP A 202 20.87 19.71 -9.48
N LEU A 203 19.75 19.83 -8.75
CA LEU A 203 19.37 21.06 -8.05
C LEU A 203 20.34 21.42 -6.93
N ALA A 204 20.85 20.46 -6.17
CA ALA A 204 21.84 20.71 -5.13
C ALA A 204 23.13 21.28 -5.73
N ASP A 205 23.58 20.74 -6.86
CA ASP A 205 24.74 21.22 -7.60
C ASP A 205 24.49 22.63 -8.19
N GLU A 206 23.31 22.89 -8.74
CA GLU A 206 22.91 24.22 -9.24
C GLU A 206 22.90 25.24 -8.10
N VAL A 207 22.29 24.87 -6.95
CA VAL A 207 22.23 25.77 -5.78
C VAL A 207 23.61 25.97 -5.20
N SER A 208 24.47 24.96 -5.16
CA SER A 208 25.89 25.09 -4.77
C SER A 208 26.63 26.10 -5.66
N SER A 209 26.45 26.01 -6.98
CA SER A 209 27.02 26.97 -7.93
C SER A 209 26.45 28.39 -7.76
N TYR A 210 25.17 28.51 -7.41
CA TYR A 210 24.52 29.79 -7.14
C TYR A 210 25.09 30.50 -5.91
N VAL A 211 25.61 29.75 -4.92
CA VAL A 211 26.30 30.32 -3.75
C VAL A 211 27.50 31.19 -4.19
N ASP A 212 28.25 30.76 -5.20
CA ASP A 212 29.38 31.55 -5.72
C ASP A 212 28.92 32.91 -6.26
N VAL A 213 27.76 32.96 -6.92
CA VAL A 213 27.15 34.20 -7.39
C VAL A 213 26.81 35.13 -6.21
N VAL A 214 26.25 34.54 -5.14
CA VAL A 214 25.90 35.29 -3.91
C VAL A 214 27.17 35.82 -3.22
N ILE A 215 28.18 34.98 -3.05
CA ILE A 215 29.47 35.34 -2.43
C ILE A 215 30.10 36.52 -3.21
N ASN A 216 30.14 36.41 -4.53
CA ASN A 216 30.70 37.47 -5.38
C ASN A 216 29.91 38.78 -5.25
N ALA A 217 28.58 38.72 -5.22
CA ALA A 217 27.74 39.91 -5.04
C ALA A 217 27.97 40.59 -3.68
N ILE A 218 28.13 39.81 -2.60
CA ILE A 218 28.44 40.32 -1.26
C ILE A 218 29.84 40.99 -1.27
N ASN A 219 30.86 40.31 -1.81
CA ASN A 219 32.24 40.78 -1.82
C ASN A 219 32.42 42.06 -2.67
N THR A 220 31.61 42.22 -3.72
CA THR A 220 31.61 43.40 -4.57
C THR A 220 30.70 44.52 -4.06
N GLY A 221 29.99 44.32 -2.95
CA GLY A 221 29.05 45.31 -2.41
C GLY A 221 27.85 45.56 -3.31
N SER A 222 27.41 44.55 -4.06
CA SER A 222 26.28 44.65 -4.99
C SER A 222 24.97 44.93 -4.24
N GLU A 223 24.21 45.94 -4.67
CA GLU A 223 22.88 46.25 -4.13
C GLU A 223 21.90 45.06 -4.24
N ASN A 224 22.13 44.13 -5.16
CA ASN A 224 21.32 42.94 -5.36
C ASN A 224 21.66 41.76 -4.44
N ALA A 225 22.72 41.85 -3.61
CA ALA A 225 23.16 40.76 -2.76
C ALA A 225 22.05 40.22 -1.85
N ASN A 226 21.22 41.11 -1.30
CA ASN A 226 20.10 40.73 -0.44
C ASN A 226 18.99 39.98 -1.20
N VAL A 227 18.72 40.38 -2.45
CA VAL A 227 17.77 39.66 -3.33
C VAL A 227 18.30 38.26 -3.69
N LEU A 228 19.61 38.18 -4.01
CA LEU A 228 20.27 36.92 -4.33
C LEU A 228 20.27 35.94 -3.13
N LEU A 229 20.49 36.46 -1.92
CA LEU A 229 20.34 35.67 -0.68
C LEU A 229 18.90 35.16 -0.48
N GLY A 230 17.89 36.00 -0.74
CA GLY A 230 16.49 35.59 -0.70
C GLY A 230 16.19 34.47 -1.71
N ASN A 231 16.71 34.59 -2.94
CA ASN A 231 16.57 33.56 -3.97
C ASN A 231 17.31 32.27 -3.58
N LEU A 232 18.52 32.39 -3.00
CA LEU A 232 19.24 31.22 -2.47
C LEU A 232 18.42 30.50 -1.42
N ASN A 233 17.82 31.23 -0.48
CA ASN A 233 17.00 30.64 0.56
C ASN A 233 15.74 29.93 0.02
N THR A 234 15.10 30.52 -0.99
CA THR A 234 13.98 29.89 -1.70
C THR A 234 14.41 28.60 -2.40
N LYS A 235 15.59 28.58 -3.04
CA LYS A 235 16.13 27.38 -3.67
C LYS A 235 16.44 26.28 -2.66
N VAL A 236 17.05 26.63 -1.51
CA VAL A 236 17.33 25.68 -0.41
C VAL A 236 16.04 25.13 0.18
N SER A 237 15.01 25.96 0.37
CA SER A 237 13.71 25.51 0.84
C SER A 237 13.06 24.52 -0.14
N GLY A 238 13.08 24.84 -1.44
CA GLY A 238 12.56 23.94 -2.47
C GLY A 238 13.29 22.58 -2.48
N LEU A 239 14.61 22.60 -2.36
CA LEU A 239 15.43 21.39 -2.28
C LEU A 239 15.06 20.53 -1.04
N ARG A 240 14.89 21.17 0.11
CA ARG A 240 14.44 20.50 1.35
C ARG A 240 13.09 19.83 1.17
N ASP A 241 12.12 20.52 0.57
CA ASP A 241 10.75 20.01 0.41
C ASP A 241 10.72 18.78 -0.53
N TYR A 242 11.53 18.78 -1.59
CA TYR A 242 11.74 17.59 -2.42
C TYR A 242 12.36 16.43 -1.64
N LEU A 243 13.40 16.72 -0.86
CA LEU A 243 14.08 15.71 -0.06
C LEU A 243 13.16 15.10 1.00
N THR A 244 12.32 15.93 1.64
CA THR A 244 11.30 15.49 2.58
C THR A 244 10.34 14.50 1.91
N SER A 245 9.91 14.77 0.69
CA SER A 245 9.00 13.89 -0.05
C SER A 245 9.64 12.52 -0.33
N ILE A 246 10.90 12.50 -0.74
CA ILE A 246 11.67 11.25 -0.94
C ILE A 246 11.84 10.50 0.39
N ARG A 247 12.20 11.21 1.47
CA ARG A 247 12.37 10.62 2.80
C ARG A 247 11.11 9.92 3.29
N VAL A 248 9.96 10.58 3.19
CA VAL A 248 8.67 10.00 3.63
C VAL A 248 8.33 8.74 2.83
N LEU A 249 8.60 8.73 1.52
CA LEU A 249 8.43 7.53 0.70
C LEU A 249 9.32 6.39 1.19
N VAL A 250 10.62 6.65 1.36
CA VAL A 250 11.59 5.64 1.83
C VAL A 250 11.25 5.15 3.24
N GLU A 251 10.79 6.04 4.14
CA GLU A 251 10.36 5.70 5.50
C GLU A 251 9.21 4.68 5.49
N LYS A 252 8.20 4.90 4.66
CA LYS A 252 7.07 3.99 4.54
C LYS A 252 7.48 2.63 3.97
N ILE A 253 8.29 2.62 2.91
CA ILE A 253 8.82 1.37 2.36
C ILE A 253 9.64 0.62 3.41
N ASN A 254 10.49 1.32 4.16
CA ASN A 254 11.32 0.72 5.22
C ASN A 254 10.49 0.19 6.38
N GLY A 255 9.38 0.86 6.74
CA GLY A 255 8.45 0.41 7.78
C GLY A 255 7.77 -0.92 7.46
N HIS A 256 7.63 -1.26 6.18
CA HIS A 256 7.09 -2.54 5.71
C HIS A 256 8.18 -3.57 5.35
N SER A 257 9.44 -3.19 5.37
CA SER A 257 10.57 -4.08 5.15
C SER A 257 10.86 -4.90 6.42
N GLN A 258 10.91 -6.23 6.30
CA GLN A 258 11.13 -7.13 7.46
C GLN A 258 12.45 -6.94 8.20
N ASN A 259 13.45 -6.28 7.59
CA ASN A 259 14.81 -6.14 8.14
C ASN A 259 15.32 -4.70 8.21
N GLY A 260 14.46 -3.68 8.03
CA GLY A 260 14.92 -2.30 7.98
C GLY A 260 15.98 -2.05 6.89
N ALA A 261 15.84 -2.72 5.75
CA ALA A 261 16.83 -2.75 4.67
C ALA A 261 17.18 -1.36 4.11
N LEU A 262 16.31 -0.37 4.31
CA LEU A 262 16.51 1.01 3.87
C LEU A 262 16.86 1.96 5.02
N SER A 263 17.19 1.44 6.22
CA SER A 263 17.46 2.28 7.40
C SER A 263 18.65 3.23 7.18
N ASP A 264 19.71 2.78 6.51
CA ASP A 264 20.87 3.63 6.20
C ASP A 264 20.50 4.74 5.21
N VAL A 265 19.70 4.41 4.19
CA VAL A 265 19.18 5.40 3.24
C VAL A 265 18.32 6.43 3.95
N LEU A 266 17.40 5.97 4.81
CA LEU A 266 16.54 6.83 5.60
C LEU A 266 17.32 7.77 6.52
N ASN A 267 18.32 7.25 7.23
CA ASN A 267 19.19 8.04 8.10
C ASN A 267 19.96 9.11 7.32
N ASN A 268 20.45 8.78 6.13
CA ASN A 268 21.12 9.74 5.26
C ASN A 268 20.18 10.84 4.78
N LEU A 269 18.94 10.51 4.40
CA LEU A 269 17.91 11.47 4.00
C LEU A 269 17.50 12.38 5.16
N ILE A 270 17.31 11.83 6.38
CA ILE A 270 17.04 12.62 7.60
C ILE A 270 18.19 13.59 7.89
N THR A 271 19.41 13.12 7.77
CA THR A 271 20.60 13.95 7.99
C THR A 271 20.64 15.10 6.98
N ALA A 272 20.45 14.82 5.70
CA ALA A 272 20.43 15.82 4.64
C ALA A 272 19.29 16.85 4.84
N GLU A 273 18.09 16.42 5.21
CA GLU A 273 16.95 17.30 5.50
C GLU A 273 17.25 18.23 6.68
N ASN A 274 17.77 17.68 7.80
CA ASN A 274 18.14 18.47 8.97
C ASN A 274 19.23 19.50 8.63
N THR A 275 20.17 19.13 7.80
CA THR A 275 21.26 20.01 7.38
C THR A 275 20.74 21.14 6.47
N LEU A 276 19.82 20.85 5.55
CA LEU A 276 19.15 21.89 4.75
C LEU A 276 18.32 22.85 5.61
N ASN A 277 17.68 22.36 6.68
CA ASN A 277 16.99 23.24 7.64
C ASN A 277 17.97 24.19 8.36
N GLN A 278 19.14 23.70 8.74
CA GLN A 278 20.18 24.54 9.33
C GLN A 278 20.68 25.59 8.33
N LEU A 279 20.94 25.18 7.08
CA LEU A 279 21.34 26.09 6.01
C LEU A 279 20.31 27.19 5.77
N TYR A 280 19.03 26.84 5.71
CA TYR A 280 17.97 27.84 5.56
C TYR A 280 18.06 28.93 6.62
N ASN A 281 18.21 28.53 7.89
CA ASN A 281 18.33 29.46 9.01
C ASN A 281 19.64 30.29 8.96
N GLU A 282 20.74 29.69 8.52
CA GLU A 282 22.01 30.40 8.35
C GLU A 282 21.94 31.46 7.24
N ILE A 283 21.33 31.14 6.10
CA ILE A 283 21.12 32.06 4.99
C ILE A 283 20.22 33.23 5.43
N GLU A 284 19.12 32.95 6.17
CA GLU A 284 18.27 34.00 6.73
C GLU A 284 19.04 34.91 7.71
N SER A 285 19.90 34.33 8.54
CA SER A 285 20.77 35.10 9.45
C SER A 285 21.73 36.01 8.69
N ILE A 286 22.37 35.52 7.63
CA ILE A 286 23.26 36.27 6.74
C ILE A 286 22.48 37.40 6.07
N LYS A 287 21.32 37.11 5.51
CA LYS A 287 20.46 38.09 4.84
C LYS A 287 20.04 39.23 5.80
N ASN A 288 19.64 38.89 7.01
CA ASN A 288 19.28 39.87 8.04
C ASN A 288 20.52 40.73 8.45
N SER A 289 21.68 40.12 8.56
CA SER A 289 22.93 40.84 8.88
C SER A 289 23.31 41.81 7.75
N LEU A 290 23.17 41.39 6.50
CA LEU A 290 23.41 42.24 5.34
C LEU A 290 22.42 43.41 5.28
N ALA A 291 21.12 43.15 5.52
CA ALA A 291 20.09 44.18 5.53
C ALA A 291 20.31 45.23 6.64
N ASN A 292 20.95 44.85 7.74
CA ASN A 292 21.34 45.75 8.84
C ASN A 292 22.70 46.48 8.58
N GLY A 293 23.28 46.29 7.44
CA GLY A 293 24.56 46.95 7.08
C GLY A 293 25.79 46.34 7.77
N ASN A 294 25.69 45.14 8.30
CA ASN A 294 26.81 44.46 8.94
C ASN A 294 27.75 43.85 7.88
N LEU A 295 29.04 43.79 8.21
CA LEU A 295 29.99 43.02 7.41
C LEU A 295 29.62 41.55 7.45
N ILE A 296 29.58 40.92 6.28
CA ILE A 296 29.25 39.50 6.16
C ILE A 296 30.52 38.68 6.07
N ASP A 297 30.64 37.70 6.93
CA ASP A 297 31.64 36.64 6.80
C ASP A 297 31.13 35.60 5.76
N THR A 298 31.67 35.70 4.54
CA THR A 298 31.31 34.82 3.43
C THR A 298 31.77 33.37 3.62
N SER A 299 32.62 33.09 4.64
CA SER A 299 33.02 31.71 4.98
C SER A 299 31.83 30.87 5.38
N LYS A 300 30.76 31.46 5.94
CA LYS A 300 29.51 30.76 6.25
C LYS A 300 28.79 30.28 4.98
N LEU A 301 28.89 31.03 3.88
CA LEU A 301 28.33 30.63 2.58
C LEU A 301 29.13 29.48 1.94
N GLU A 302 30.45 29.43 2.18
CA GLU A 302 31.27 28.30 1.76
C GLU A 302 30.84 27.01 2.50
N ASN A 303 30.43 27.10 3.76
CA ASN A 303 29.86 25.97 4.48
C ASN A 303 28.52 25.53 3.86
N VAL A 304 27.67 26.48 3.40
CA VAL A 304 26.44 26.18 2.65
C VAL A 304 26.76 25.33 1.42
N LYS A 305 27.80 25.69 0.69
CA LYS A 305 28.27 24.96 -0.49
C LYS A 305 28.73 23.54 -0.16
N THR A 306 29.48 23.38 0.92
CA THR A 306 29.91 22.04 1.39
C THR A 306 28.71 21.16 1.66
N VAL A 307 27.72 21.66 2.37
CA VAL A 307 26.50 20.91 2.71
C VAL A 307 25.67 20.55 1.47
N LEU A 308 25.56 21.48 0.51
CA LEU A 308 24.87 21.20 -0.75
C LEU A 308 25.57 20.09 -1.54
N ASN A 309 26.91 20.06 -1.52
CA ASN A 309 27.66 18.94 -2.09
C ASN A 309 27.41 17.61 -1.36
N ASP A 310 27.26 17.64 -0.03
CA ASP A 310 26.91 16.45 0.74
C ASP A 310 25.48 15.97 0.37
N VAL A 311 24.54 16.89 0.21
CA VAL A 311 23.16 16.54 -0.27
C VAL A 311 23.22 15.95 -1.68
N SER A 312 23.99 16.54 -2.59
CA SER A 312 24.20 16.00 -3.94
C SER A 312 24.79 14.58 -3.89
N ASN A 313 25.81 14.35 -3.05
CA ASN A 313 26.41 13.02 -2.87
C ASN A 313 25.43 12.00 -2.31
N ILE A 314 24.63 12.37 -1.29
CA ILE A 314 23.63 11.49 -0.68
C ILE A 314 22.57 11.11 -1.72
N THR A 315 22.05 12.09 -2.45
CA THR A 315 21.01 11.84 -3.47
C THR A 315 21.58 11.14 -4.71
N GLY A 316 22.83 11.41 -5.08
CA GLY A 316 23.55 10.67 -6.11
C GLY A 316 23.70 9.18 -5.77
N ASN A 317 24.15 8.87 -4.56
CA ASN A 317 24.22 7.50 -4.06
C ASN A 317 22.84 6.83 -4.04
N LEU A 318 21.79 7.56 -3.64
CA LEU A 318 20.42 7.04 -3.65
C LEU A 318 19.94 6.77 -5.07
N TYR A 319 20.22 7.64 -6.01
CA TYR A 319 19.92 7.45 -7.43
C TYR A 319 20.59 6.20 -8.01
N ASP A 320 21.86 6.00 -7.71
CA ASP A 320 22.63 4.86 -8.20
C ASP A 320 22.12 3.52 -7.62
N ARG A 321 21.69 3.53 -6.37
CA ARG A 321 21.19 2.35 -5.64
C ARG A 321 19.68 2.17 -5.71
N PHE A 322 18.95 3.08 -6.37
CA PHE A 322 17.50 3.09 -6.40
C PHE A 322 16.91 1.75 -6.90
N ASP A 323 17.40 1.26 -8.05
CA ASP A 323 16.86 0.05 -8.66
C ASP A 323 17.15 -1.21 -7.83
N SER A 324 18.34 -1.29 -7.23
CA SER A 324 18.75 -2.47 -6.45
C SER A 324 18.19 -2.48 -5.04
N GLU A 325 18.09 -1.33 -4.38
CA GLU A 325 17.72 -1.29 -2.97
C GLU A 325 16.27 -0.86 -2.75
N ILE A 326 15.78 0.20 -3.37
CA ILE A 326 14.41 0.64 -3.15
C ILE A 326 13.45 -0.23 -3.97
N LEU A 327 13.59 -0.24 -5.28
CA LEU A 327 12.73 -1.00 -6.17
C LEU A 327 12.89 -2.51 -5.95
N GLY A 328 14.11 -2.98 -5.71
CA GLY A 328 14.41 -4.37 -5.38
C GLY A 328 13.72 -4.84 -4.11
N ASN A 329 13.73 -4.04 -3.04
CA ASN A 329 13.02 -4.38 -1.79
C ASN A 329 11.50 -4.37 -1.96
N ILE A 330 10.93 -3.38 -2.68
CA ILE A 330 9.50 -3.35 -2.99
C ILE A 330 9.10 -4.62 -3.75
N ASN A 331 9.83 -4.97 -4.80
CA ASN A 331 9.56 -6.17 -5.59
C ASN A 331 9.70 -7.45 -4.76
N THR A 332 10.65 -7.51 -3.83
CA THR A 332 10.82 -8.64 -2.92
C THR A 332 9.61 -8.79 -2.00
N ILE A 333 9.11 -7.69 -1.43
CA ILE A 333 7.90 -7.69 -0.59
C ILE A 333 6.69 -8.18 -1.40
N LEU A 334 6.48 -7.63 -2.58
CA LEU A 334 5.37 -8.01 -3.46
C LEU A 334 5.47 -9.47 -3.92
N ASN A 335 6.66 -9.95 -4.24
CA ASN A 335 6.87 -11.36 -4.60
C ASN A 335 6.55 -12.28 -3.42
N THR A 336 7.02 -11.93 -2.20
CA THR A 336 6.74 -12.70 -0.99
C THR A 336 5.23 -12.74 -0.71
N ALA A 337 4.53 -11.62 -0.85
CA ALA A 337 3.08 -11.55 -0.70
C ALA A 337 2.36 -12.40 -1.76
N ASN A 338 2.81 -12.34 -3.03
CA ASN A 338 2.29 -13.15 -4.12
C ASN A 338 2.45 -14.65 -3.87
N ASP A 339 3.63 -15.07 -3.41
CA ASP A 339 3.91 -16.48 -3.11
C ASP A 339 3.09 -16.97 -1.92
N SER A 340 2.90 -16.12 -0.91
CA SER A 340 2.02 -16.39 0.22
C SER A 340 0.56 -16.55 -0.22
N ALA A 341 0.06 -15.66 -1.09
CA ALA A 341 -1.28 -15.72 -1.63
C ALA A 341 -1.49 -16.97 -2.51
N LYS A 342 -0.50 -17.33 -3.33
CA LYS A 342 -0.53 -18.58 -4.12
C LYS A 342 -0.55 -19.82 -3.24
N SER A 343 0.29 -19.84 -2.20
CA SER A 343 0.31 -20.95 -1.23
C SER A 343 -1.03 -21.09 -0.51
N ALA A 344 -1.64 -19.96 -0.09
CA ALA A 344 -2.97 -19.94 0.46
C ALA A 344 -4.01 -20.51 -0.52
N LEU A 345 -3.96 -20.09 -1.79
CA LEU A 345 -4.85 -20.58 -2.84
C LEU A 345 -4.73 -22.09 -3.05
N GLU A 346 -3.51 -22.63 -3.05
CA GLU A 346 -3.28 -24.08 -3.16
C GLU A 346 -3.85 -24.85 -1.98
N ILE A 347 -3.71 -24.32 -0.75
CA ILE A 347 -4.28 -24.93 0.45
C ILE A 347 -5.81 -24.93 0.37
N LEU A 348 -6.40 -23.80 -0.01
CA LEU A 348 -7.84 -23.64 -0.19
C LEU A 348 -8.38 -24.60 -1.27
N GLN A 349 -7.65 -24.73 -2.39
CA GLN A 349 -8.02 -25.68 -3.44
C GLN A 349 -8.00 -27.12 -2.91
N ARG A 350 -6.93 -27.52 -2.21
CA ARG A 350 -6.86 -28.87 -1.59
C ARG A 350 -7.97 -29.10 -0.58
N ALA A 351 -8.35 -28.10 0.20
CA ALA A 351 -9.47 -28.17 1.11
C ALA A 351 -10.80 -28.36 0.34
N GLN A 352 -11.00 -27.57 -0.72
CA GLN A 352 -12.18 -27.67 -1.59
C GLN A 352 -12.30 -29.05 -2.28
N ASP A 353 -11.18 -29.63 -2.73
CA ASP A 353 -11.13 -30.94 -3.37
C ASP A 353 -11.47 -32.08 -2.40
N LYS A 354 -11.32 -31.87 -1.09
CA LYS A 354 -11.72 -32.85 -0.04
C LYS A 354 -13.21 -32.81 0.29
N LEU A 355 -13.88 -31.66 0.13
CA LEU A 355 -15.29 -31.51 0.50
C LEU A 355 -16.24 -32.53 -0.20
N PRO A 356 -16.13 -32.77 -1.53
CA PRO A 356 -16.99 -33.79 -2.17
C PRO A 356 -16.83 -35.17 -1.59
N LYS A 357 -15.60 -35.53 -1.15
CA LYS A 357 -15.37 -36.84 -0.47
C LYS A 357 -16.04 -36.90 0.90
N VAL A 358 -16.04 -35.77 1.62
CA VAL A 358 -16.76 -35.64 2.90
C VAL A 358 -18.26 -35.79 2.67
N GLU A 359 -18.83 -35.14 1.64
CA GLU A 359 -20.24 -35.26 1.26
C GLU A 359 -20.62 -36.71 0.86
N GLU A 360 -19.75 -37.38 0.07
CA GLU A 360 -19.94 -38.78 -0.32
C GLU A 360 -19.97 -39.72 0.90
N ILE A 361 -19.02 -39.55 1.83
CA ILE A 361 -18.99 -40.31 3.09
C ILE A 361 -20.25 -40.05 3.91
N LEU A 362 -20.65 -38.80 4.09
CA LEU A 362 -21.86 -38.41 4.83
C LEU A 362 -23.11 -39.01 4.19
N THR A 363 -23.22 -38.95 2.87
CA THR A 363 -24.32 -39.55 2.11
C THR A 363 -24.35 -41.08 2.31
N THR A 364 -23.20 -41.73 2.25
CA THR A 364 -23.05 -43.15 2.48
C THR A 364 -23.44 -43.53 3.91
N VAL A 365 -22.95 -42.79 4.90
CA VAL A 365 -23.29 -43.02 6.33
C VAL A 365 -24.77 -42.76 6.57
N SER A 366 -25.37 -41.73 6.00
CA SER A 366 -26.80 -41.46 6.08
C SER A 366 -27.64 -42.65 5.53
N ALA A 367 -27.24 -43.17 4.35
CA ALA A 367 -27.90 -44.33 3.75
C ALA A 367 -27.76 -45.59 4.63
N LEU A 368 -26.57 -45.77 5.25
CA LEU A 368 -26.34 -46.84 6.20
C LEU A 368 -27.18 -46.67 7.48
N CYS A 369 -27.33 -45.48 8.01
CA CYS A 369 -28.21 -45.16 9.13
C CYS A 369 -29.66 -45.52 8.81
N ASN A 370 -30.16 -45.14 7.64
CA ASN A 370 -31.53 -45.47 7.22
C ASN A 370 -31.73 -46.97 7.10
N LYS A 371 -30.81 -47.71 6.47
CA LYS A 371 -30.85 -49.18 6.40
C LYS A 371 -30.73 -49.85 7.77
N GLY A 372 -29.89 -49.28 8.64
CA GLY A 372 -29.75 -49.72 10.03
C GLY A 372 -31.06 -49.58 10.80
N ASN A 373 -31.71 -48.42 10.69
CA ASN A 373 -33.01 -48.16 11.30
C ASN A 373 -34.11 -49.10 10.76
N GLU A 374 -34.14 -49.33 9.44
CA GLU A 374 -35.05 -50.30 8.81
C GLU A 374 -34.81 -51.72 9.35
N GLY A 375 -33.55 -52.18 9.41
CA GLY A 375 -33.15 -53.47 9.91
C GLY A 375 -33.47 -53.66 11.39
N ILE A 376 -33.22 -52.64 12.22
CA ILE A 376 -33.56 -52.68 13.66
C ILE A 376 -35.07 -52.69 13.86
N LYS A 377 -35.80 -51.89 13.08
CA LYS A 377 -37.26 -51.91 13.11
C LYS A 377 -37.79 -53.29 12.72
N TYR A 378 -37.26 -53.85 11.63
CA TYR A 378 -37.59 -55.20 11.21
C TYR A 378 -37.27 -56.25 12.30
N ALA A 379 -36.11 -56.18 12.95
CA ALA A 379 -35.71 -57.02 14.05
C ALA A 379 -36.60 -56.81 15.26
N LYS A 380 -36.95 -55.59 15.66
CA LYS A 380 -37.88 -55.26 16.73
C LYS A 380 -39.29 -55.78 16.45
N ASP A 381 -39.75 -55.69 15.22
CA ASP A 381 -41.07 -56.10 14.80
C ASP A 381 -41.19 -57.62 14.67
N ASN A 382 -40.08 -58.35 14.48
CA ASN A 382 -40.01 -59.79 14.26
C ASN A 382 -39.33 -60.55 15.39
N LEU A 383 -38.78 -59.91 16.42
CA LEU A 383 -38.31 -60.58 17.61
C LEU A 383 -39.51 -61.02 18.43
N PRO A 384 -39.62 -62.36 18.83
CA PRO A 384 -40.66 -62.79 19.70
C PRO A 384 -40.56 -62.04 21.04
N ARG A 385 -41.64 -61.38 21.43
CA ARG A 385 -41.72 -60.75 22.75
C ARG A 385 -41.48 -61.87 23.74
N ALA A 386 -40.32 -61.89 24.39
CA ALA A 386 -40.12 -62.71 25.59
C ALA A 386 -40.96 -62.04 26.67
N GLU A 387 -42.07 -62.71 26.97
CA GLU A 387 -42.85 -62.48 28.18
C GLU A 387 -42.06 -62.94 29.42
#